data_2bcb3ff3d7cb4e6c3b23b6ed9043dc37
#
_entry.id   2bcb3ff3d7cb4e6c3b23b6ed9043dc37
#
_cell.length_a   1.000
_cell.length_b   1.000
_cell.length_c   1.000
_cell.angle_alpha   90.00
_cell.angle_beta   90.00
_cell.angle_gamma   90.00
#
_symmetry.space_group_name_H-M   'P 1'
#
loop_
_entity.id
_entity.type
_entity.pdbx_description
1 polymer ?
#
loop_
_entity_poly.entity_id
_entity_poly.type
_entity_poly.pdbx_seq_one_letter_code
_entity_poly.pdbx_strand_id
1 'polypeptide(L)'
;RQSDVSVEDFLAKGYLPEALINYVALLGWHPEGDQEIFSLDELIKEFSLERARSSGAVFDLNKLNWFNAHYIRQKSAPELAKLCQEFLPHIANDQLEKILAIEKERLNNLAEISEKAKIYLALPDYEGAILIFKKSDTGATLNGLNLALAALNHISENNWQKETLNLALAKVVMDNSLVNG
;
A
#
# COMPACT_ATOMS: atom_id res chain seq x y z
N ARG A 1 18.02 23.16 4.86
CA ARG A 1 16.68 23.54 4.38
C ARG A 1 16.16 22.37 3.56
N GLN A 2 15.12 21.71 4.02
CA GLN A 2 14.39 20.75 3.23
C GLN A 2 13.70 21.50 2.08
N SER A 3 13.84 20.98 0.86
CA SER A 3 13.42 21.67 -0.37
C SER A 3 11.94 21.50 -0.72
N ASP A 4 11.16 20.75 0.05
CA ASP A 4 9.78 20.42 -0.30
C ASP A 4 8.84 21.08 0.71
N VAL A 5 8.29 22.23 0.34
CA VAL A 5 7.44 23.07 1.22
C VAL A 5 6.19 23.57 0.52
N SER A 6 5.99 23.24 -0.77
CA SER A 6 4.80 23.68 -1.50
C SER A 6 3.73 22.59 -1.51
N VAL A 7 2.48 23.01 -1.64
CA VAL A 7 1.34 22.09 -1.80
C VAL A 7 1.51 21.27 -3.09
N GLU A 8 2.03 21.91 -4.14
CA GLU A 8 2.28 21.29 -5.44
C GLU A 8 3.28 20.12 -5.33
N ASP A 9 4.33 20.27 -4.51
CA ASP A 9 5.32 19.21 -4.29
C ASP A 9 4.68 17.98 -3.60
N PHE A 10 3.77 18.19 -2.65
CA PHE A 10 3.06 17.11 -2.00
C PHE A 10 2.06 16.44 -2.94
N LEU A 11 1.33 17.21 -3.74
CA LEU A 11 0.42 16.67 -4.74
C LEU A 11 1.18 15.82 -5.77
N ALA A 12 2.33 16.32 -6.27
CA ALA A 12 3.19 15.57 -7.19
C ALA A 12 3.76 14.26 -6.60
N LYS A 13 3.88 14.18 -5.28
CA LYS A 13 4.23 12.95 -4.55
C LYS A 13 3.04 12.03 -4.26
N GLY A 14 1.84 12.39 -4.72
CA GLY A 14 0.64 11.60 -4.55
C GLY A 14 -0.01 11.72 -3.18
N TYR A 15 0.16 12.86 -2.51
CA TYR A 15 -0.67 13.20 -1.37
C TYR A 15 -2.03 13.70 -1.86
N LEU A 16 -3.09 13.22 -1.23
CA LEU A 16 -4.46 13.60 -1.58
C LEU A 16 -4.79 14.99 -1.06
N PRO A 17 -5.51 15.83 -1.83
CA PRO A 17 -5.91 17.17 -1.39
C PRO A 17 -6.64 17.18 -0.06
N GLU A 18 -7.58 16.24 0.15
CA GLU A 18 -8.33 16.09 1.39
C GLU A 18 -7.43 15.79 2.60
N ALA A 19 -6.39 14.99 2.42
CA ALA A 19 -5.41 14.70 3.48
C ALA A 19 -4.60 15.95 3.85
N LEU A 20 -4.15 16.70 2.83
CA LEU A 20 -3.41 17.94 3.04
C LEU A 20 -4.26 18.99 3.75
N ILE A 21 -5.51 19.19 3.31
CA ILE A 21 -6.44 20.16 3.92
C ILE A 21 -6.68 19.80 5.39
N ASN A 22 -6.99 18.53 5.69
CA ASN A 22 -7.27 18.11 7.05
C ASN A 22 -6.02 18.27 7.95
N TYR A 23 -4.86 17.83 7.47
CA TYR A 23 -3.61 17.95 8.21
C TYR A 23 -3.23 19.41 8.50
N VAL A 24 -3.29 20.28 7.48
CA VAL A 24 -2.96 21.70 7.61
C VAL A 24 -3.95 22.42 8.53
N ALA A 25 -5.24 22.08 8.48
CA ALA A 25 -6.22 22.63 9.40
C ALA A 25 -5.79 22.33 10.86
N LEU A 26 -5.46 21.10 11.18
CA LEU A 26 -5.06 20.70 12.54
C LEU A 26 -3.68 21.22 12.98
N LEU A 27 -2.84 21.68 12.05
CA LEU A 27 -1.60 22.36 12.43
C LEU A 27 -1.88 23.71 13.11
N GLY A 28 -2.90 24.44 12.64
CA GLY A 28 -3.22 25.77 13.16
C GLY A 28 -4.50 25.87 13.98
N TRP A 29 -5.28 24.79 14.09
CA TRP A 29 -6.57 24.77 14.76
C TRP A 29 -6.75 23.47 15.55
N HIS A 30 -7.71 23.44 16.50
CA HIS A 30 -8.10 22.24 17.23
C HIS A 30 -9.63 22.13 17.33
N PRO A 31 -10.19 20.91 17.11
CA PRO A 31 -11.61 20.65 17.29
C PRO A 31 -12.03 20.67 18.78
N GLU A 32 -13.33 20.58 19.04
CA GLU A 32 -13.90 20.34 20.38
C GLU A 32 -13.74 18.89 20.77
N GLY A 33 -12.80 18.24 20.77
CA GLY A 33 -12.63 16.82 21.10
C GLY A 33 -11.36 16.25 20.47
N ASP A 34 -11.31 14.93 20.42
CA ASP A 34 -10.12 14.21 19.97
C ASP A 34 -10.22 13.74 18.51
N GLN A 35 -11.24 14.19 17.76
CA GLN A 35 -11.37 13.85 16.36
C GLN A 35 -10.24 14.47 15.54
N GLU A 36 -9.55 13.66 14.74
CA GLU A 36 -8.48 14.11 13.86
C GLU A 36 -8.84 13.99 12.36
N ILE A 37 -9.74 13.08 12.00
CA ILE A 37 -10.14 12.87 10.60
C ILE A 37 -11.46 13.60 10.35
N PHE A 38 -11.46 14.50 9.37
CA PHE A 38 -12.61 15.30 8.99
C PHE A 38 -12.79 15.29 7.48
N SER A 39 -13.98 15.06 6.99
CA SER A 39 -14.35 15.46 5.62
C SER A 39 -14.25 16.99 5.47
N LEU A 40 -14.21 17.47 4.22
CA LEU A 40 -14.22 18.91 3.98
C LEU A 40 -15.45 19.60 4.55
N ASP A 41 -16.62 18.96 4.44
CA ASP A 41 -17.89 19.49 4.96
C ASP A 41 -17.88 19.57 6.50
N GLU A 42 -17.32 18.57 7.16
CA GLU A 42 -17.12 18.58 8.62
C GLU A 42 -16.14 19.67 9.04
N LEU A 43 -15.02 19.83 8.31
CA LEU A 43 -14.07 20.93 8.59
C LEU A 43 -14.73 22.28 8.45
N ILE A 44 -15.51 22.52 7.39
CA ILE A 44 -16.23 23.79 7.17
C ILE A 44 -17.20 24.08 8.32
N LYS A 45 -17.88 23.05 8.81
CA LYS A 45 -18.86 23.17 9.89
C LYS A 45 -18.22 23.40 11.25
N GLU A 46 -17.12 22.69 11.54
CA GLU A 46 -16.50 22.68 12.86
C GLU A 46 -15.44 23.79 13.03
N PHE A 47 -14.85 24.27 11.93
CA PHE A 47 -13.78 25.25 11.97
C PHE A 47 -14.25 26.59 12.57
N SER A 48 -13.50 27.10 13.54
CA SER A 48 -13.73 28.42 14.08
C SER A 48 -12.39 29.12 14.37
N LEU A 49 -12.34 30.42 14.14
CA LEU A 49 -11.14 31.25 14.36
C LEU A 49 -10.78 31.35 15.84
N GLU A 50 -11.73 31.25 16.74
CA GLU A 50 -11.53 31.31 18.19
C GLU A 50 -10.66 30.16 18.69
N ARG A 51 -10.67 29.03 17.97
CA ARG A 51 -9.87 27.84 18.27
C ARG A 51 -8.58 27.76 17.48
N ALA A 52 -8.25 28.80 16.72
CA ALA A 52 -6.98 28.88 16.02
C ALA A 52 -5.83 29.14 17.02
N ARG A 53 -4.72 28.44 16.80
CA ARG A 53 -3.52 28.55 17.64
C ARG A 53 -2.64 29.69 17.15
N SER A 54 -2.16 30.51 18.08
CA SER A 54 -1.15 31.54 17.79
C SER A 54 0.29 31.02 17.86
N SER A 55 0.51 29.81 18.38
CA SER A 55 1.83 29.18 18.46
C SER A 55 2.22 28.53 17.14
N GLY A 56 3.51 28.60 16.78
CA GLY A 56 4.02 27.91 15.58
C GLY A 56 3.78 26.41 15.64
N ALA A 57 3.26 25.86 14.55
CA ALA A 57 3.07 24.43 14.39
C ALA A 57 4.37 23.75 13.92
N VAL A 58 4.63 22.55 14.41
CA VAL A 58 5.72 21.71 13.92
C VAL A 58 5.17 20.78 12.85
N PHE A 59 5.74 20.85 11.66
CA PHE A 59 5.38 19.93 10.58
C PHE A 59 5.94 18.53 10.86
N ASP A 60 5.07 17.53 10.87
CA ASP A 60 5.40 16.12 11.04
C ASP A 60 4.97 15.32 9.81
N LEU A 61 5.95 14.88 9.02
CA LEU A 61 5.71 14.09 7.81
C LEU A 61 5.06 12.73 8.13
N ASN A 62 5.40 12.10 9.26
CA ASN A 62 4.80 10.81 9.63
C ASN A 62 3.31 10.97 9.91
N LYS A 63 2.94 12.08 10.57
CA LYS A 63 1.54 12.39 10.82
C LYS A 63 0.79 12.68 9.51
N LEU A 64 1.39 13.43 8.58
CA LEU A 64 0.82 13.65 7.25
C LEU A 64 0.65 12.32 6.48
N ASN A 65 1.65 11.43 6.52
CA ASN A 65 1.55 10.10 5.92
C ASN A 65 0.39 9.28 6.50
N TRP A 66 0.20 9.35 7.81
CA TRP A 66 -0.92 8.68 8.46
C TRP A 66 -2.28 9.22 7.97
N PHE A 67 -2.44 10.55 7.87
CA PHE A 67 -3.63 11.17 7.28
C PHE A 67 -3.86 10.69 5.84
N ASN A 68 -2.83 10.77 5.02
CA ASN A 68 -2.93 10.43 3.61
C ASN A 68 -3.27 8.96 3.40
N ALA A 69 -2.62 8.06 4.14
CA ALA A 69 -2.93 6.63 4.12
C ALA A 69 -4.38 6.35 4.53
N HIS A 70 -4.93 7.10 5.50
CA HIS A 70 -6.33 6.97 5.89
C HIS A 70 -7.28 7.29 4.73
N TYR A 71 -7.09 8.41 4.04
CA TYR A 71 -7.93 8.80 2.90
C TYR A 71 -7.74 7.88 1.69
N ILE A 72 -6.52 7.38 1.44
CA ILE A 72 -6.27 6.37 0.40
C ILE A 72 -7.10 5.12 0.65
N ARG A 73 -7.14 4.61 1.89
CA ARG A 73 -7.90 3.40 2.23
C ARG A 73 -9.40 3.56 2.05
N GLN A 74 -9.94 4.75 2.17
CA GLN A 74 -11.36 5.03 1.95
C GLN A 74 -11.77 4.98 0.48
N LYS A 75 -10.82 5.18 -0.45
CA LYS A 75 -11.12 5.16 -1.88
C LYS A 75 -11.30 3.75 -2.40
N SER A 76 -12.16 3.59 -3.37
CA SER A 76 -12.31 2.34 -4.12
C SER A 76 -11.09 2.10 -5.03
N ALA A 77 -10.84 0.84 -5.40
CA ALA A 77 -9.76 0.51 -6.32
C ALA A 77 -9.88 1.20 -7.69
N PRO A 78 -11.07 1.34 -8.31
CA PRO A 78 -11.22 2.11 -9.54
C PRO A 78 -10.90 3.61 -9.41
N GLU A 79 -11.25 4.24 -8.26
CA GLU A 79 -10.88 5.64 -8.00
C GLU A 79 -9.36 5.80 -7.85
N LEU A 80 -8.74 4.91 -7.08
CA LEU A 80 -7.30 4.90 -6.91
C LEU A 80 -6.56 4.64 -8.22
N ALA A 81 -7.06 3.74 -9.07
CA ALA A 81 -6.44 3.45 -10.37
C ALA A 81 -6.36 4.71 -11.23
N LYS A 82 -7.43 5.52 -11.29
CA LYS A 82 -7.42 6.79 -12.01
C LYS A 82 -6.39 7.78 -11.46
N LEU A 83 -6.27 7.88 -10.14
CA LEU A 83 -5.30 8.77 -9.49
C LEU A 83 -3.86 8.27 -9.64
N CYS A 84 -3.66 6.96 -9.63
CA CYS A 84 -2.34 6.34 -9.78
C CYS A 84 -1.86 6.26 -11.23
N GLN A 85 -2.72 6.55 -12.22
CA GLN A 85 -2.37 6.45 -13.64
C GLN A 85 -1.19 7.34 -14.03
N GLU A 86 -1.03 8.50 -13.38
CA GLU A 86 0.10 9.40 -13.63
C GLU A 86 1.45 8.79 -13.20
N PHE A 87 1.44 7.91 -12.20
CA PHE A 87 2.65 7.24 -11.69
C PHE A 87 2.96 5.94 -12.46
N LEU A 88 1.97 5.39 -13.15
CA LEU A 88 2.06 4.14 -13.93
C LEU A 88 1.31 4.26 -15.28
N PRO A 89 1.71 5.20 -16.16
CA PRO A 89 0.93 5.53 -17.36
C PRO A 89 0.85 4.38 -18.39
N HIS A 90 1.72 3.37 -18.28
CA HIS A 90 1.78 2.26 -19.21
C HIS A 90 0.99 1.02 -18.75
N ILE A 91 0.38 1.08 -17.56
CA ILE A 91 -0.39 -0.04 -16.99
C ILE A 91 -1.86 0.17 -17.29
N ALA A 92 -2.53 -0.88 -17.77
CA ALA A 92 -3.97 -0.83 -18.00
C ALA A 92 -4.73 -0.67 -16.67
N ASN A 93 -5.82 0.10 -16.69
CA ASN A 93 -6.58 0.41 -15.46
C ASN A 93 -7.06 -0.84 -14.73
N ASP A 94 -7.54 -1.85 -15.43
CA ASP A 94 -8.02 -3.11 -14.82
C ASP A 94 -6.90 -3.89 -14.11
N GLN A 95 -5.69 -3.85 -14.64
CA GLN A 95 -4.51 -4.42 -14.00
C GLN A 95 -4.11 -3.59 -12.77
N LEU A 96 -4.14 -2.27 -12.90
CA LEU A 96 -3.81 -1.36 -11.80
C LEU A 96 -4.83 -1.48 -10.65
N GLU A 97 -6.11 -1.63 -10.95
CA GLU A 97 -7.16 -1.89 -9.95
C GLU A 97 -6.90 -3.17 -9.15
N LYS A 98 -6.47 -4.26 -9.82
CA LYS A 98 -6.13 -5.53 -9.15
C LYS A 98 -4.92 -5.37 -8.21
N ILE A 99 -3.89 -4.63 -8.64
CA ILE A 99 -2.71 -4.33 -7.82
C ILE A 99 -3.12 -3.48 -6.61
N LEU A 100 -3.90 -2.44 -6.83
CA LEU A 100 -4.35 -1.53 -5.77
C LEU A 100 -5.29 -2.21 -4.77
N ALA A 101 -6.09 -3.19 -5.19
CA ALA A 101 -6.90 -3.99 -4.28
C ALA A 101 -6.05 -4.72 -3.21
N ILE A 102 -4.79 -5.01 -3.53
CA ILE A 102 -3.84 -5.68 -2.62
C ILE A 102 -2.99 -4.64 -1.86
N GLU A 103 -2.48 -3.62 -2.55
CA GLU A 103 -1.44 -2.74 -2.03
C GLU A 103 -1.96 -1.49 -1.31
N LYS A 104 -3.22 -1.07 -1.51
CA LYS A 104 -3.74 0.20 -0.95
C LYS A 104 -3.57 0.33 0.57
N GLU A 105 -3.66 -0.77 1.31
CA GLU A 105 -3.48 -0.77 2.76
C GLU A 105 -2.05 -0.40 3.20
N ARG A 106 -1.08 -0.52 2.30
CA ARG A 106 0.35 -0.31 2.53
C ARG A 106 0.88 0.99 1.93
N LEU A 107 -0.01 1.80 1.30
CA LEU A 107 0.38 3.07 0.69
C LEU A 107 0.30 4.21 1.71
N ASN A 108 1.37 4.99 1.82
CA ASN A 108 1.35 6.27 2.52
C ASN A 108 1.09 7.44 1.55
N ASN A 109 1.48 7.30 0.28
CA ASN A 109 1.17 8.21 -0.81
C ASN A 109 1.03 7.43 -2.13
N LEU A 110 0.40 8.04 -3.13
CA LEU A 110 0.09 7.33 -4.37
C LEU A 110 1.34 7.04 -5.22
N ALA A 111 2.40 7.83 -5.13
CA ALA A 111 3.62 7.59 -5.90
C ALA A 111 4.33 6.28 -5.49
N GLU A 112 4.14 5.81 -4.25
CA GLU A 112 4.70 4.53 -3.80
C GLU A 112 4.24 3.34 -4.63
N ILE A 113 3.11 3.46 -5.35
CA ILE A 113 2.61 2.38 -6.21
C ILE A 113 3.59 2.00 -7.31
N SER A 114 4.41 2.95 -7.79
CA SER A 114 5.42 2.71 -8.82
C SER A 114 6.44 1.64 -8.40
N GLU A 115 6.84 1.66 -7.14
CA GLU A 115 7.76 0.64 -6.60
C GLU A 115 7.02 -0.65 -6.25
N LYS A 116 5.87 -0.53 -5.58
CA LYS A 116 5.10 -1.69 -5.12
C LYS A 116 4.54 -2.53 -6.28
N ALA A 117 4.21 -1.90 -7.41
CA ALA A 117 3.69 -2.59 -8.58
C ALA A 117 4.75 -3.45 -9.30
N LYS A 118 6.03 -3.19 -9.12
CA LYS A 118 7.10 -3.90 -9.86
C LYS A 118 7.01 -5.41 -9.76
N ILE A 119 6.74 -5.94 -8.58
CA ILE A 119 6.62 -7.39 -8.34
C ILE A 119 5.47 -8.05 -9.11
N TYR A 120 4.43 -7.28 -9.47
CA TYR A 120 3.27 -7.77 -10.23
C TYR A 120 3.47 -7.64 -11.74
N LEU A 121 4.44 -6.84 -12.18
CA LEU A 121 4.67 -6.51 -13.58
C LEU A 121 5.82 -7.29 -14.18
N ALA A 122 6.83 -7.63 -13.38
CA ALA A 122 7.99 -8.41 -13.81
C ALA A 122 8.55 -9.23 -12.65
N LEU A 123 9.18 -10.35 -12.98
CA LEU A 123 9.95 -11.10 -12.00
C LEU A 123 11.15 -10.24 -11.55
N PRO A 124 11.36 -10.10 -10.24
CA PRO A 124 12.53 -9.40 -9.74
C PRO A 124 13.81 -10.15 -10.11
N ASP A 125 14.85 -9.41 -10.40
CA ASP A 125 16.19 -9.97 -10.54
C ASP A 125 16.77 -10.21 -9.14
N TYR A 126 17.13 -11.47 -8.84
CA TYR A 126 17.71 -11.85 -7.55
C TYR A 126 18.61 -13.05 -7.68
N GLU A 127 19.60 -13.15 -6.80
CA GLU A 127 20.44 -14.33 -6.69
C GLU A 127 19.65 -15.50 -6.09
N GLY A 128 19.64 -16.66 -6.75
CA GLY A 128 18.91 -17.85 -6.29
C GLY A 128 19.25 -18.28 -4.86
N ALA A 129 20.44 -17.93 -4.38
CA ALA A 129 20.88 -18.22 -3.01
C ALA A 129 19.95 -17.64 -1.92
N ILE A 130 19.25 -16.54 -2.18
CA ILE A 130 18.30 -15.95 -1.20
C ILE A 130 17.08 -16.82 -0.95
N LEU A 131 16.76 -17.73 -1.86
CA LEU A 131 15.65 -18.67 -1.72
C LEU A 131 15.97 -19.84 -0.79
N ILE A 132 17.26 -20.07 -0.48
CA ILE A 132 17.66 -21.17 0.37
C ILE A 132 17.35 -20.84 1.84
N PHE A 133 16.41 -21.56 2.41
CA PHE A 133 16.06 -21.40 3.82
C PHE A 133 17.22 -21.81 4.73
N LYS A 134 17.46 -21.08 5.84
CA LYS A 134 18.61 -21.27 6.75
C LYS A 134 18.83 -22.69 7.27
N LYS A 135 17.77 -23.52 7.32
CA LYS A 135 17.79 -24.92 7.78
C LYS A 135 17.67 -25.91 6.63
N SER A 136 17.87 -25.47 5.39
CA SER A 136 17.75 -26.27 4.18
C SER A 136 19.01 -26.15 3.33
N ASP A 137 19.11 -26.95 2.30
CA ASP A 137 20.14 -26.86 1.26
C ASP A 137 19.51 -26.57 -0.10
N THR A 138 20.37 -26.37 -1.09
CA THR A 138 19.93 -26.07 -2.48
C THR A 138 19.06 -27.19 -3.06
N GLY A 139 19.40 -28.46 -2.79
CA GLY A 139 18.67 -29.60 -3.33
C GLY A 139 17.27 -29.72 -2.73
N ALA A 140 17.16 -29.63 -1.41
CA ALA A 140 15.88 -29.66 -0.69
C ALA A 140 15.01 -28.46 -1.07
N THR A 141 15.60 -27.26 -1.18
CA THR A 141 14.88 -26.05 -1.61
C THR A 141 14.33 -26.20 -3.03
N LEU A 142 15.15 -26.65 -3.98
CA LEU A 142 14.72 -26.86 -5.37
C LEU A 142 13.61 -27.90 -5.48
N ASN A 143 13.74 -29.00 -4.73
CA ASN A 143 12.69 -30.03 -4.66
C ASN A 143 11.36 -29.45 -4.14
N GLY A 144 11.40 -28.69 -3.03
CA GLY A 144 10.22 -28.04 -2.45
C GLY A 144 9.55 -27.08 -3.42
N LEU A 145 10.34 -26.25 -4.12
CA LEU A 145 9.82 -25.32 -5.14
C LEU A 145 9.17 -26.04 -6.32
N ASN A 146 9.77 -27.14 -6.81
CA ASN A 146 9.20 -27.95 -7.90
C ASN A 146 7.89 -28.60 -7.47
N LEU A 147 7.79 -29.13 -6.27
CA LEU A 147 6.55 -29.71 -5.73
C LEU A 147 5.46 -28.65 -5.57
N ALA A 148 5.81 -27.45 -5.08
CA ALA A 148 4.88 -26.34 -4.98
C ALA A 148 4.40 -25.89 -6.35
N LEU A 149 5.29 -25.76 -7.33
CA LEU A 149 4.95 -25.39 -8.70
C LEU A 149 4.01 -26.43 -9.34
N ALA A 150 4.29 -27.71 -9.17
CA ALA A 150 3.43 -28.78 -9.65
C ALA A 150 2.02 -28.69 -9.03
N ALA A 151 1.92 -28.50 -7.72
CA ALA A 151 0.64 -28.36 -7.02
C ALA A 151 -0.15 -27.14 -7.51
N LEU A 152 0.51 -26.00 -7.71
CA LEU A 152 -0.13 -24.77 -8.20
C LEU A 152 -0.61 -24.92 -9.64
N ASN A 153 0.14 -25.58 -10.53
CA ASN A 153 -0.24 -25.83 -11.93
C ASN A 153 -1.48 -26.72 -12.08
N HIS A 154 -1.87 -27.47 -11.05
CA HIS A 154 -3.09 -28.27 -11.05
C HIS A 154 -4.35 -27.46 -10.68
N ILE A 155 -4.19 -26.22 -10.23
CA ILE A 155 -5.31 -25.35 -9.86
C ILE A 155 -5.76 -24.59 -11.11
N SER A 156 -7.05 -24.75 -11.47
CA SER A 156 -7.63 -23.98 -12.57
C SER A 156 -7.71 -22.50 -12.25
N GLU A 157 -7.63 -21.62 -13.24
CA GLU A 157 -7.65 -20.16 -13.07
C GLU A 157 -8.85 -19.67 -12.24
N ASN A 158 -10.02 -20.26 -12.44
CA ASN A 158 -11.23 -19.90 -11.70
C ASN A 158 -11.16 -20.24 -10.20
N ASN A 159 -10.23 -21.10 -9.79
CA ASN A 159 -10.01 -21.53 -8.41
C ASN A 159 -8.75 -20.91 -7.79
N TRP A 160 -8.13 -19.94 -8.45
CA TRP A 160 -6.99 -19.20 -7.92
C TRP A 160 -7.46 -18.21 -6.85
N GLN A 161 -7.77 -18.76 -5.67
CA GLN A 161 -8.21 -18.00 -4.50
C GLN A 161 -7.29 -18.32 -3.32
N LYS A 162 -7.18 -17.38 -2.39
CA LYS A 162 -6.26 -17.46 -1.25
C LYS A 162 -6.39 -18.77 -0.48
N GLU A 163 -7.60 -19.21 -0.22
CA GLU A 163 -7.91 -20.43 0.54
C GLU A 163 -7.42 -21.67 -0.21
N THR A 164 -7.71 -21.78 -1.51
CA THR A 164 -7.31 -22.90 -2.37
C THR A 164 -5.79 -22.97 -2.49
N LEU A 165 -5.14 -21.83 -2.71
CA LEU A 165 -3.67 -21.75 -2.81
C LEU A 165 -3.00 -22.18 -1.50
N ASN A 166 -3.49 -21.68 -0.37
CA ASN A 166 -2.97 -22.04 0.95
C ASN A 166 -3.12 -23.54 1.25
N LEU A 167 -4.28 -24.12 0.94
CA LEU A 167 -4.52 -25.56 1.12
C LEU A 167 -3.59 -26.41 0.25
N ALA A 168 -3.40 -26.04 -1.01
CA ALA A 168 -2.52 -26.77 -1.93
C ALA A 168 -1.06 -26.73 -1.43
N LEU A 169 -0.56 -25.55 -1.04
CA LEU A 169 0.80 -25.41 -0.53
C LEU A 169 0.99 -26.08 0.83
N ALA A 170 0.03 -25.97 1.75
CA ALA A 170 0.08 -26.67 3.03
C ALA A 170 0.14 -28.18 2.85
N LYS A 171 -0.61 -28.73 1.90
CA LYS A 171 -0.57 -30.16 1.56
C LYS A 171 0.81 -30.57 1.06
N VAL A 172 1.45 -29.80 0.17
CA VAL A 172 2.83 -30.07 -0.29
C VAL A 172 3.81 -30.14 0.88
N VAL A 173 3.71 -29.22 1.84
CA VAL A 173 4.56 -29.20 3.03
C VAL A 173 4.34 -30.46 3.89
N MET A 174 3.09 -30.82 4.15
CA MET A 174 2.73 -31.97 4.99
C MET A 174 3.12 -33.30 4.35
N ASP A 175 2.77 -33.52 3.08
CA ASP A 175 2.98 -34.79 2.39
C ASP A 175 4.46 -35.08 2.14
N ASN A 176 5.32 -34.07 2.09
CA ASN A 176 6.73 -34.20 1.78
C ASN A 176 7.64 -33.87 2.98
N SER A 177 7.11 -33.71 4.17
CA SER A 177 7.85 -33.36 5.40
C SER A 177 8.79 -32.15 5.21
N LEU A 178 8.38 -31.18 4.40
CA LEU A 178 9.16 -29.97 4.15
C LEU A 178 9.12 -29.06 5.37
N VAL A 179 10.24 -28.39 5.62
CA VAL A 179 10.31 -27.41 6.73
C VAL A 179 9.50 -26.18 6.35
N ASN A 180 8.57 -25.79 7.23
CA ASN A 180 7.85 -24.52 7.08
C ASN A 180 8.85 -23.35 7.25
N GLY A 181 8.96 -22.51 6.24
CA GLY A 181 9.73 -21.27 6.24
C GLY A 181 9.00 -20.12 6.93
#